data_1dc40825de26a33d7d2c8df5df249554
#
_entry.id   1dc40825de26a33d7d2c8df5df249554
#
_cell.length_a   1.000
_cell.length_b   1.000
_cell.length_c   1.000
_cell.angle_alpha   90.00
_cell.angle_beta   90.00
_cell.angle_gamma   90.00
#
_symmetry.space_group_name_H-M   'P 1'
#
loop_
_entity.id
_entity.type
_entity.pdbx_description
1 polymer ?
#
loop_
_entity_poly.entity_id
_entity_poly.type
_entity_poly.pdbx_seq_one_letter_code
_entity_poly.pdbx_strand_id
1 'polypeptide(L)'
;DMVPEDLSKIERVTLHDNHNLAAKPASGSAKYDAYIVCPTSGTTIGKIAAGISDNLATRSALVALKERRKLILVPREAPFATAHLEAMAKMSTWGVIILPASPGFYHKPNTIDELIDFVVARILDQLDINHNLSKRWSGEEVDH
;
A
#
# COMPACT_ATOMS: atom_id res chain seq x y z
N ASP A 1 3.11 21.79 -3.61
CA ASP A 1 3.40 20.35 -3.70
C ASP A 1 4.32 19.97 -2.55
N MET A 2 3.95 18.96 -1.78
CA MET A 2 4.76 18.44 -0.67
C MET A 2 5.92 17.61 -1.25
N VAL A 3 7.14 17.88 -0.81
CA VAL A 3 8.32 17.05 -1.16
C VAL A 3 8.58 16.02 -0.05
N PRO A 4 9.28 14.90 -0.34
CA PRO A 4 9.51 13.84 0.66
C PRO A 4 10.12 14.35 1.97
N GLU A 5 11.01 15.34 1.91
CA GLU A 5 11.65 15.95 3.08
C GLU A 5 10.67 16.66 4.01
N ASP A 6 9.51 17.11 3.50
CA ASP A 6 8.47 17.73 4.33
C ASP A 6 7.81 16.72 5.27
N LEU A 7 7.78 15.44 4.90
CA LEU A 7 7.25 14.38 5.74
C LEU A 7 8.01 14.24 7.05
N SER A 8 9.33 14.49 7.04
CA SER A 8 10.16 14.41 8.25
C SER A 8 9.83 15.50 9.29
N LYS A 9 9.12 16.55 8.87
CA LYS A 9 8.66 17.64 9.76
C LYS A 9 7.36 17.30 10.49
N ILE A 10 6.68 16.23 10.09
CA ILE A 10 5.43 15.78 10.71
C ILE A 10 5.78 14.99 11.98
N GLU A 11 5.16 15.36 13.10
CA GLU A 11 5.36 14.65 14.36
C GLU A 11 5.09 13.14 14.19
N ARG A 12 5.95 12.30 14.77
CA ARG A 12 5.90 10.83 14.71
C ARG A 12 6.14 10.20 13.34
N VAL A 13 6.54 10.98 12.33
CA VAL A 13 6.99 10.46 11.05
C VAL A 13 8.51 10.39 11.02
N THR A 14 9.05 9.24 10.62
CA THR A 14 10.48 9.03 10.43
C THR A 14 10.73 8.73 8.96
N LEU A 15 11.51 9.57 8.30
CA LEU A 15 11.93 9.33 6.92
C LEU A 15 13.19 8.44 6.92
N HIS A 16 13.18 7.41 6.09
CA HIS A 16 14.31 6.52 5.88
C HIS A 16 14.79 6.56 4.43
N ASP A 17 16.09 6.46 4.23
CA ASP A 17 16.67 6.24 2.90
C ASP A 17 16.38 4.80 2.45
N ASN A 18 15.85 4.65 1.23
CA ASN A 18 15.52 3.34 0.66
C ASN A 18 16.74 2.42 0.44
N HIS A 19 17.95 2.98 0.44
CA HIS A 19 19.20 2.22 0.38
C HIS A 19 19.70 1.76 1.77
N ASN A 20 19.12 2.27 2.85
CA ASN A 20 19.53 1.91 4.20
C ASN A 20 18.86 0.61 4.68
N LEU A 21 19.46 -0.52 4.35
CA LEU A 21 18.98 -1.86 4.78
C LEU A 21 19.14 -2.13 6.29
N ALA A 22 19.81 -1.25 7.02
CA ALA A 22 19.94 -1.33 8.49
C ALA A 22 18.85 -0.55 9.22
N ALA A 23 17.99 0.17 8.50
CA ALA A 23 16.90 0.94 9.09
C ALA A 23 15.91 0.04 9.84
N LYS A 24 15.27 0.59 10.86
CA LYS A 24 14.35 -0.12 11.74
C LYS A 24 13.26 -0.94 11.01
N PRO A 25 12.64 -0.48 9.90
CA PRO A 25 11.66 -1.28 9.16
C PRO A 25 12.21 -2.59 8.57
N ALA A 26 13.53 -2.68 8.35
CA ALA A 26 14.19 -3.87 7.84
C ALA A 26 14.43 -4.96 8.91
N SER A 27 14.08 -4.69 10.17
CA SER A 27 14.30 -5.60 11.29
C SER A 27 13.03 -6.34 11.69
N GLY A 28 13.08 -7.66 11.76
CA GLY A 28 11.96 -8.48 12.25
C GLY A 28 11.60 -8.22 13.71
N SER A 29 12.54 -7.72 14.52
CA SER A 29 12.30 -7.36 15.92
C SER A 29 11.54 -6.03 16.07
N ALA A 30 11.50 -5.19 15.05
CA ALA A 30 10.70 -3.98 15.04
C ALA A 30 9.22 -4.35 14.89
N LYS A 31 8.43 -4.11 15.93
CA LYS A 31 7.00 -4.49 15.95
C LYS A 31 6.16 -3.38 15.32
N TYR A 32 6.06 -3.38 13.99
CA TYR A 32 5.10 -2.55 13.28
C TYR A 32 3.76 -3.29 13.14
N ASP A 33 2.65 -2.58 13.25
CA ASP A 33 1.29 -3.13 13.12
C ASP A 33 0.96 -3.53 11.68
N ALA A 34 1.48 -2.77 10.71
CA ALA A 34 1.28 -3.00 9.28
C ALA A 34 2.40 -2.42 8.44
N TYR A 35 2.51 -2.93 7.23
CA TYR A 35 3.41 -2.44 6.19
C TYR A 35 2.59 -2.13 4.93
N ILE A 36 2.88 -0.99 4.31
CA ILE A 36 2.19 -0.54 3.10
C ILE A 36 3.22 -0.14 2.07
N VAL A 37 3.14 -0.69 0.88
CA VAL A 37 3.92 -0.25 -0.27
C VAL A 37 3.00 0.50 -1.22
N CYS A 38 3.12 1.82 -1.24
CA CYS A 38 2.22 2.70 -1.99
C CYS A 38 2.99 3.84 -2.71
N PRO A 39 2.96 3.91 -4.02
CA PRO A 39 2.49 2.88 -4.94
C PRO A 39 3.44 1.69 -5.03
N THR A 40 2.96 0.56 -5.55
CA THR A 40 3.78 -0.63 -5.81
C THR A 40 3.93 -0.83 -7.32
N SER A 41 5.15 -0.71 -7.84
CA SER A 41 5.43 -0.99 -9.25
C SER A 41 5.42 -2.49 -9.56
N GLY A 42 5.22 -2.85 -10.83
CA GLY A 42 5.32 -4.25 -11.28
C GLY A 42 6.65 -4.90 -10.91
N THR A 43 7.76 -4.14 -11.02
CA THR A 43 9.09 -4.63 -10.60
C THR A 43 9.12 -4.96 -9.11
N THR A 44 8.55 -4.11 -8.25
CA THR A 44 8.49 -4.35 -6.81
C THR A 44 7.61 -5.55 -6.48
N ILE A 45 6.46 -5.71 -7.15
CA ILE A 45 5.58 -6.88 -7.05
C ILE A 45 6.39 -8.16 -7.35
N GLY A 46 7.09 -8.19 -8.49
CA GLY A 46 7.89 -9.34 -8.89
C GLY A 46 9.00 -9.67 -7.89
N LYS A 47 9.71 -8.66 -7.41
CA LYS A 47 10.78 -8.83 -6.40
C LYS A 47 10.24 -9.44 -5.11
N ILE A 48 9.17 -8.89 -4.55
CA ILE A 48 8.58 -9.39 -3.30
C ILE A 48 8.10 -10.84 -3.48
N ALA A 49 7.41 -11.14 -4.57
CA ALA A 49 6.93 -12.50 -4.86
C ALA A 49 8.06 -13.51 -5.05
N ALA A 50 9.23 -13.07 -5.53
CA ALA A 50 10.44 -13.89 -5.69
C ALA A 50 11.35 -13.93 -4.45
N GLY A 51 11.01 -13.21 -3.38
CA GLY A 51 11.84 -13.14 -2.18
C GLY A 51 13.09 -12.27 -2.32
N ILE A 52 13.10 -11.33 -3.25
CA ILE A 52 14.24 -10.43 -3.49
C ILE A 52 14.10 -9.18 -2.63
N SER A 53 15.13 -8.89 -1.83
CA SER A 53 15.20 -7.72 -0.94
C SER A 53 16.48 -6.91 -1.20
N ASP A 54 16.44 -6.09 -2.23
CA ASP A 54 17.58 -5.27 -2.68
C ASP A 54 17.48 -3.79 -2.29
N ASN A 55 16.40 -3.41 -1.61
CA ASN A 55 16.21 -2.08 -1.03
C ASN A 55 15.35 -2.16 0.24
N LEU A 56 15.21 -1.04 0.95
CA LEU A 56 14.48 -1.01 2.22
C LEU A 56 13.00 -1.35 2.05
N ALA A 57 12.35 -0.90 0.99
CA ALA A 57 10.93 -1.19 0.75
C ALA A 57 10.69 -2.69 0.54
N THR A 58 11.45 -3.35 -0.34
CA THR A 58 11.34 -4.79 -0.57
C THR A 58 11.76 -5.59 0.65
N ARG A 59 12.81 -5.16 1.36
CA ARG A 59 13.24 -5.78 2.62
C ARG A 59 12.16 -5.72 3.68
N SER A 60 11.53 -4.55 3.86
CA SER A 60 10.45 -4.37 4.84
C SER A 60 9.22 -5.22 4.51
N ALA A 61 8.86 -5.32 3.23
CA ALA A 61 7.77 -6.20 2.77
C ALA A 61 8.07 -7.69 3.08
N LEU A 62 9.30 -8.15 2.84
CA LEU A 62 9.69 -9.52 3.17
C LEU A 62 9.74 -9.76 4.68
N VAL A 63 10.13 -8.76 5.48
CA VAL A 63 10.02 -8.82 6.94
C VAL A 63 8.57 -8.97 7.36
N ALA A 64 7.64 -8.20 6.77
CA ALA A 64 6.21 -8.36 7.05
C ALA A 64 5.73 -9.78 6.76
N LEU A 65 6.12 -10.36 5.63
CA LEU A 65 5.73 -11.72 5.24
C LEU A 65 6.27 -12.79 6.21
N LYS A 66 7.57 -12.74 6.52
CA LYS A 66 8.18 -13.75 7.40
C LYS A 66 7.68 -13.67 8.84
N GLU A 67 7.36 -12.48 9.33
CA GLU A 67 6.83 -12.25 10.67
C GLU A 67 5.29 -12.34 10.73
N ARG A 68 4.65 -12.72 9.62
CA ARG A 68 3.19 -12.85 9.50
C ARG A 68 2.43 -11.57 9.89
N ARG A 69 2.98 -10.41 9.53
CA ARG A 69 2.36 -9.11 9.75
C ARG A 69 1.55 -8.67 8.54
N LYS A 70 0.60 -7.78 8.77
CA LYS A 70 -0.23 -7.21 7.71
C LYS A 70 0.64 -6.51 6.67
N LEU A 71 0.52 -6.88 5.40
CA LEU A 71 1.17 -6.25 4.27
C LEU A 71 0.11 -5.85 3.24
N ILE A 72 0.12 -4.58 2.87
CA ILE A 72 -0.75 -4.02 1.84
C ILE A 72 0.14 -3.57 0.68
N LEU A 73 -0.12 -4.06 -0.51
CA LEU A 73 0.49 -3.58 -1.75
C LEU A 73 -0.55 -2.77 -2.52
N VAL A 74 -0.16 -1.59 -2.96
CA VAL A 74 -1.03 -0.66 -3.72
C VAL A 74 -0.49 -0.58 -5.15
N PRO A 75 -0.77 -1.59 -6.00
CA PRO A 75 -0.22 -1.64 -7.35
C PRO A 75 -0.76 -0.50 -8.22
N ARG A 76 0.13 0.05 -9.04
CA ARG A 76 -0.21 0.99 -10.11
C ARG A 76 0.60 0.63 -11.35
N GLU A 77 -0.09 -0.03 -12.28
CA GLU A 77 0.45 -0.47 -13.56
C GLU A 77 -0.69 -0.50 -14.58
N ALA A 78 -0.38 -0.19 -15.85
CA ALA A 78 -1.36 -0.21 -16.93
C ALA A 78 -0.68 -0.43 -18.30
N PRO A 79 -0.93 -1.56 -18.97
CA PRO A 79 -1.58 -2.77 -18.48
C PRO A 79 -0.70 -3.59 -17.54
N PHE A 80 -1.28 -4.55 -16.81
CA PHE A 80 -0.50 -5.52 -16.06
C PHE A 80 0.06 -6.62 -16.99
N ALA A 81 1.33 -6.96 -16.81
CA ALA A 81 1.90 -8.17 -17.42
C ALA A 81 1.38 -9.43 -16.69
N THR A 82 1.28 -10.55 -17.41
CA THR A 82 0.89 -11.83 -16.82
C THR A 82 1.71 -12.19 -15.58
N ALA A 83 3.01 -11.99 -15.63
CA ALA A 83 3.90 -12.23 -14.48
C ALA A 83 3.50 -11.43 -13.22
N HIS A 84 3.03 -10.20 -13.38
CA HIS A 84 2.58 -9.37 -12.25
C HIS A 84 1.24 -9.88 -11.70
N LEU A 85 0.32 -10.28 -12.59
CA LEU A 85 -0.97 -10.85 -12.19
C LEU A 85 -0.80 -12.17 -11.43
N GLU A 86 0.06 -13.06 -11.92
CA GLU A 86 0.39 -14.32 -11.24
C GLU A 86 1.06 -14.08 -9.88
N ALA A 87 2.00 -13.15 -9.82
CA ALA A 87 2.68 -12.76 -8.57
C ALA A 87 1.69 -12.22 -7.54
N MET A 88 0.77 -11.34 -7.94
CA MET A 88 -0.26 -10.81 -7.06
C MET A 88 -1.22 -11.90 -6.58
N ALA A 89 -1.67 -12.79 -7.47
CA ALA A 89 -2.53 -13.93 -7.10
C ALA A 89 -1.83 -14.82 -6.08
N LYS A 90 -0.57 -15.17 -6.30
CA LYS A 90 0.25 -15.96 -5.38
C LYS A 90 0.40 -15.27 -4.02
N MET A 91 0.77 -14.00 -3.98
CA MET A 91 0.93 -13.25 -2.73
C MET A 91 -0.40 -13.09 -1.98
N SER A 92 -1.52 -12.98 -2.68
CA SER A 92 -2.86 -12.96 -2.07
C SER A 92 -3.13 -14.24 -1.27
N THR A 93 -2.68 -15.41 -1.75
CA THR A 93 -2.79 -16.66 -0.98
C THR A 93 -1.93 -16.69 0.29
N TRP A 94 -0.93 -15.83 0.39
CA TRP A 94 -0.11 -15.66 1.59
C TRP A 94 -0.70 -14.68 2.60
N GLY A 95 -1.87 -14.09 2.28
CA GLY A 95 -2.53 -13.09 3.11
C GLY A 95 -2.11 -11.65 2.83
N VAL A 96 -1.36 -11.39 1.75
CA VAL A 96 -1.08 -10.03 1.30
C VAL A 96 -2.35 -9.39 0.76
N ILE A 97 -2.63 -8.18 1.19
CA ILE A 97 -3.76 -7.40 0.68
C ILE A 97 -3.29 -6.70 -0.60
N ILE A 98 -3.89 -7.05 -1.73
CA ILE A 98 -3.67 -6.38 -3.01
C ILE A 98 -4.77 -5.35 -3.20
N LEU A 99 -4.41 -4.08 -3.05
CA LEU A 99 -5.33 -2.94 -3.11
C LEU A 99 -4.89 -2.01 -4.24
N PRO A 100 -5.41 -2.17 -5.47
CA PRO A 100 -4.96 -1.38 -6.60
C PRO A 100 -5.25 0.11 -6.40
N ALA A 101 -4.36 0.97 -6.92
CA ALA A 101 -4.55 2.41 -6.97
C ALA A 101 -5.60 2.77 -8.05
N SER A 102 -6.81 2.23 -7.91
CA SER A 102 -7.92 2.35 -8.85
C SER A 102 -9.13 2.94 -8.13
N PRO A 103 -9.32 4.27 -8.18
CA PRO A 103 -10.45 4.91 -7.52
C PRO A 103 -11.77 4.55 -8.20
N GLY A 104 -12.83 4.44 -7.41
CA GLY A 104 -14.19 4.33 -7.92
C GLY A 104 -14.72 5.69 -8.39
N PHE A 105 -15.57 5.69 -9.41
CA PHE A 105 -16.20 6.90 -9.95
C PHE A 105 -17.70 6.99 -9.63
N TYR A 106 -18.29 5.95 -9.03
CA TYR A 106 -19.72 5.87 -8.76
C TYR A 106 -20.24 6.96 -7.79
N HIS A 107 -19.38 7.50 -6.94
CA HIS A 107 -19.70 8.59 -6.03
C HIS A 107 -19.58 9.99 -6.68
N LYS A 108 -19.37 10.05 -8.00
CA LYS A 108 -19.28 11.26 -8.84
C LYS A 108 -18.23 12.27 -8.29
N PRO A 109 -16.95 11.90 -8.16
CA PRO A 109 -15.93 12.80 -7.67
C PRO A 109 -15.75 14.01 -8.59
N ASN A 110 -15.56 15.18 -8.00
CA ASN A 110 -15.38 16.45 -8.74
C ASN A 110 -13.93 16.91 -8.75
N THR A 111 -13.08 16.34 -7.91
CA THR A 111 -11.68 16.74 -7.74
C THR A 111 -10.77 15.52 -7.77
N ILE A 112 -9.48 15.75 -8.06
CA ILE A 112 -8.45 14.70 -7.97
C ILE A 112 -8.29 14.25 -6.51
N ASP A 113 -8.41 15.16 -5.55
CA ASP A 113 -8.29 14.84 -4.12
C ASP A 113 -9.36 13.83 -3.69
N GLU A 114 -10.58 13.95 -4.17
CA GLU A 114 -11.64 12.97 -3.90
C GLU A 114 -11.33 11.57 -4.47
N LEU A 115 -10.63 11.50 -5.62
CA LEU A 115 -10.15 10.22 -6.16
C LEU A 115 -9.02 9.63 -5.31
N ILE A 116 -8.11 10.47 -4.84
CA ILE A 116 -7.04 10.06 -3.92
C ILE A 116 -7.63 9.59 -2.59
N ASP A 117 -8.55 10.36 -2.02
CA ASP A 117 -9.23 10.06 -0.77
C ASP A 117 -9.95 8.71 -0.83
N PHE A 118 -10.53 8.34 -1.97
CA PHE A 118 -11.13 7.03 -2.15
C PHE A 118 -10.12 5.89 -1.92
N VAL A 119 -8.95 5.98 -2.52
CA VAL A 119 -7.89 4.96 -2.36
C VAL A 119 -7.34 4.96 -0.93
N VAL A 120 -7.05 6.15 -0.38
CA VAL A 120 -6.53 6.30 0.99
C VAL A 120 -7.54 5.75 2.01
N ALA A 121 -8.83 6.06 1.85
CA ALA A 121 -9.88 5.54 2.71
C ALA A 121 -9.89 4.01 2.73
N ARG A 122 -9.75 3.35 1.56
CA ARG A 122 -9.68 1.89 1.48
C ARG A 122 -8.45 1.31 2.16
N ILE A 123 -7.30 2.01 2.11
CA ILE A 123 -6.10 1.61 2.87
C ILE A 123 -6.37 1.72 4.38
N LEU A 124 -6.93 2.83 4.84
CA LEU A 124 -7.24 3.04 6.25
C LEU A 124 -8.26 2.01 6.79
N ASP A 125 -9.27 1.65 5.97
CA ASP A 125 -10.22 0.57 6.31
C ASP A 125 -9.50 -0.77 6.56
N GLN A 126 -8.49 -1.11 5.73
CA GLN A 126 -7.71 -2.33 5.92
C GLN A 126 -6.84 -2.30 7.18
N LEU A 127 -6.56 -1.12 7.70
CA LEU A 127 -5.80 -0.89 8.93
C LEU A 127 -6.69 -0.78 10.18
N ASP A 128 -8.01 -0.86 10.03
CA ASP A 128 -9.01 -0.62 11.08
C ASP A 128 -8.89 0.79 11.70
N ILE A 129 -8.47 1.77 10.89
CA ILE A 129 -8.36 3.17 11.29
C ILE A 129 -9.65 3.91 10.91
N ASN A 130 -10.28 4.54 11.90
CA ASN A 130 -11.46 5.37 11.66
C ASN A 130 -11.08 6.64 10.88
N HIS A 131 -11.88 6.97 9.87
CA HIS A 131 -11.71 8.15 9.02
C HIS A 131 -13.04 8.63 8.45
N ASN A 132 -13.04 9.84 7.90
CA ASN A 132 -14.18 10.47 7.22
C ASN A 132 -13.84 10.87 5.77
N LEU A 133 -12.84 10.24 5.13
CA LEU A 133 -12.34 10.60 3.81
C LEU A 133 -13.29 10.21 2.67
N SER A 134 -14.13 9.20 2.87
CA SER A 134 -15.12 8.79 1.87
C SER A 134 -16.47 8.50 2.53
N LYS A 135 -17.56 8.75 1.78
CA LYS A 135 -18.88 8.28 2.21
C LYS A 135 -18.88 6.76 2.21
N ARG A 136 -19.19 6.14 3.34
CA ARG A 136 -19.41 4.70 3.39
C ARG A 136 -20.66 4.38 2.59
N TRP A 137 -20.64 3.29 1.84
CA TRP A 137 -21.83 2.75 1.19
C TRP A 137 -22.89 2.47 2.25
N SER A 138 -24.00 3.24 2.23
CA SER A 138 -25.11 3.08 3.16
C SER A 138 -26.17 2.08 2.69
N GLY A 139 -25.99 1.48 1.50
CA GLY A 139 -26.98 0.57 0.90
C GLY A 139 -28.18 1.29 0.27
N GLU A 140 -28.16 2.61 0.15
CA GLU A 140 -29.19 3.34 -0.60
C GLU A 140 -28.98 3.11 -2.10
N GLU A 141 -30.08 2.79 -2.80
CA GLU A 141 -30.11 2.52 -4.23
C GLU A 141 -29.49 3.69 -5.01
N VAL A 142 -28.53 3.38 -5.87
CA VAL A 142 -28.07 4.33 -6.86
C VAL A 142 -29.16 4.38 -7.92
N ASP A 143 -29.96 5.44 -7.96
CA ASP A 143 -30.85 5.70 -9.08
C ASP A 143 -30.05 5.71 -10.38
N HIS A 144 -30.38 4.81 -11.27
CA HIS A 144 -29.79 4.64 -12.61
C HIS A 144 -30.23 5.73 -13.56
#